data_a3ce5c17384e7ba0642c1e2f2f19be71
#
_entry.id   a3ce5c17384e7ba0642c1e2f2f19be71
#
_cell.length_a   1.000
_cell.length_b   1.000
_cell.length_c   1.000
_cell.angle_alpha   90.00
_cell.angle_beta   90.00
_cell.angle_gamma   90.00
#
_symmetry.space_group_name_H-M   'P 1'
#
loop_
_entity.id
_entity.type
_entity.pdbx_description
1 polymer ?
#
loop_
_entity_poly.entity_id
_entity_poly.type
_entity_poly.pdbx_seq_one_letter_code
_entity_poly.pdbx_strand_id
1 'polypeptide(L)'
;MLPQQEVSAWRPPVAGVVEVFHAHFTEHAYPMHVHDAWTLLIVDDGAVRYDLDRHQRGTPGDTVSLLPPQVPHNGSAATPQGFRKRVLYLDLTQLDEGLIGPAVDDPDLPDPILRRRVGQLHTALADRGDEFEAESRLALITERLRTHLRPGAPGRIDPGPVARGSGRRVAQDLRELLDARLLDALTLDQAADLLHAHPTHLVRAFSAAFGIAPHQYVTSRRVDLARRLLLDGRPPGEVATAAGFYDQAHLTRHFKRVVGSTPARYARAARG
;
A
#
# COMPACT_ATOMS: atom_id res chain seq x y z
N MET A 1 18.46 -15.33 -19.20
CA MET A 1 18.78 -14.56 -17.97
C MET A 1 17.62 -14.74 -17.01
N LEU A 2 17.87 -15.11 -15.76
CA LEU A 2 16.83 -15.16 -14.74
C LEU A 2 16.32 -13.73 -14.52
N PRO A 3 15.00 -13.52 -14.32
CA PRO A 3 14.44 -12.20 -14.05
C PRO A 3 15.11 -11.60 -12.82
N GLN A 4 15.73 -10.43 -12.98
CA GLN A 4 16.35 -9.72 -11.87
C GLN A 4 15.24 -9.13 -11.00
N GLN A 5 15.10 -9.66 -9.80
CA GLN A 5 14.22 -9.12 -8.76
C GLN A 5 15.11 -8.64 -7.60
N GLU A 6 15.25 -7.35 -7.46
CA GLU A 6 15.95 -6.73 -6.35
C GLU A 6 14.94 -5.99 -5.48
N VAL A 7 14.94 -6.30 -4.19
CA VAL A 7 14.10 -5.65 -3.19
C VAL A 7 14.97 -5.33 -1.99
N SER A 8 14.93 -4.08 -1.56
CA SER A 8 15.41 -3.64 -0.26
C SER A 8 14.31 -2.90 0.50
N ALA A 9 14.25 -3.09 1.81
CA ALA A 9 13.27 -2.43 2.66
C ALA A 9 13.87 -2.24 4.06
N TRP A 10 13.58 -1.10 4.67
CA TRP A 10 13.99 -0.80 6.04
C TRP A 10 13.04 0.18 6.70
N ARG A 11 13.12 0.25 8.03
CA ARG A 11 12.42 1.24 8.83
C ARG A 11 13.45 2.27 9.32
N PRO A 12 13.39 3.52 8.84
CA PRO A 12 14.25 4.56 9.35
C PRO A 12 13.75 5.05 10.73
N PRO A 13 14.62 5.59 11.60
CA PRO A 13 14.24 6.19 12.87
C PRO A 13 13.67 7.61 12.68
N VAL A 14 12.72 7.78 11.76
CA VAL A 14 12.08 9.06 11.41
C VAL A 14 10.58 8.93 11.62
N ALA A 15 10.04 9.76 12.50
CA ALA A 15 8.61 9.76 12.81
C ALA A 15 7.77 10.01 11.54
N GLY A 16 6.72 9.22 11.38
CA GLY A 16 5.85 9.31 10.22
C GLY A 16 6.25 8.44 9.02
N VAL A 17 7.47 7.87 9.01
CA VAL A 17 7.89 6.91 7.98
C VAL A 17 7.81 5.48 8.52
N VAL A 18 6.84 4.72 8.03
CA VAL A 18 6.62 3.32 8.44
C VAL A 18 7.65 2.39 7.81
N GLU A 19 7.97 2.65 6.55
CA GLU A 19 8.90 1.83 5.77
C GLU A 19 9.42 2.59 4.55
N VAL A 20 10.66 2.35 4.19
CA VAL A 20 11.26 2.67 2.89
C VAL A 20 11.38 1.37 2.11
N PHE A 21 10.94 1.36 0.85
CA PHE A 21 10.97 0.19 0.01
C PHE A 21 11.50 0.55 -1.38
N HIS A 22 12.56 -0.12 -1.81
CA HIS A 22 13.10 -0.01 -3.16
C HIS A 22 12.93 -1.34 -3.88
N ALA A 23 12.54 -1.29 -5.13
CA ALA A 23 12.38 -2.49 -5.94
C ALA A 23 12.78 -2.29 -7.39
N HIS A 24 13.38 -3.33 -7.97
CA HIS A 24 13.58 -3.49 -9.40
C HIS A 24 12.94 -4.79 -9.83
N PHE A 25 11.97 -4.74 -10.73
CA PHE A 25 11.24 -5.89 -11.26
C PHE A 25 11.19 -5.86 -12.77
N THR A 26 11.41 -7.02 -13.40
CA THR A 26 11.21 -7.21 -14.83
C THR A 26 9.84 -7.81 -15.15
N GLU A 27 9.35 -8.76 -14.37
CA GLU A 27 8.13 -9.52 -14.67
C GLU A 27 7.11 -9.59 -13.52
N HIS A 28 7.39 -8.92 -12.40
CA HIS A 28 6.48 -8.97 -11.25
C HIS A 28 5.20 -8.17 -11.48
N ALA A 29 4.06 -8.83 -11.24
CA ALA A 29 2.76 -8.18 -11.19
C ALA A 29 2.21 -8.29 -9.76
N TYR A 30 1.89 -7.14 -9.18
CA TYR A 30 1.21 -7.05 -7.90
C TYR A 30 -0.26 -7.41 -8.07
N PRO A 31 -0.80 -8.42 -7.37
CA PRO A 31 -2.24 -8.64 -7.36
C PRO A 31 -2.96 -7.47 -6.71
N MET A 32 -4.29 -7.42 -6.84
CA MET A 32 -5.10 -6.46 -6.09
C MET A 32 -4.87 -6.65 -4.59
N HIS A 33 -4.48 -5.57 -3.89
CA HIS A 33 -4.16 -5.53 -2.47
C HIS A 33 -4.40 -4.14 -1.89
N VAL A 34 -4.30 -4.00 -0.59
CA VAL A 34 -4.40 -2.75 0.16
C VAL A 34 -3.22 -2.60 1.12
N HIS A 35 -2.90 -1.37 1.51
CA HIS A 35 -1.97 -1.04 2.58
C HIS A 35 -2.65 -0.22 3.68
N ASP A 36 -2.08 -0.24 4.89
CA ASP A 36 -2.53 0.57 6.03
C ASP A 36 -1.93 1.98 6.06
N ALA A 37 -1.04 2.25 5.14
CA ALA A 37 -0.22 3.45 5.10
C ALA A 37 -0.48 4.21 3.80
N TRP A 38 -0.22 5.50 3.80
CA TRP A 38 -0.08 6.27 2.57
C TRP A 38 1.13 5.77 1.80
N THR A 39 0.96 5.47 0.53
CA THR A 39 2.01 4.93 -0.32
C THR A 39 2.46 6.01 -1.31
N LEU A 40 3.59 6.64 -1.02
CA LEU A 40 4.20 7.65 -1.88
C LEU A 40 5.29 7.01 -2.71
N LEU A 41 5.16 7.01 -4.02
CA LEU A 41 6.10 6.34 -4.90
C LEU A 41 6.60 7.21 -6.06
N ILE A 42 7.84 6.94 -6.45
CA ILE A 42 8.46 7.44 -7.70
C ILE A 42 9.03 6.27 -8.50
N VAL A 43 8.93 6.37 -9.81
CA VAL A 43 9.54 5.42 -10.75
C VAL A 43 10.82 6.06 -11.30
N ASP A 44 11.97 5.42 -11.08
CA ASP A 44 13.28 5.93 -11.52
C ASP A 44 13.63 5.45 -12.92
N ASP A 45 13.13 4.26 -13.30
CA ASP A 45 13.36 3.66 -14.62
C ASP A 45 12.16 2.80 -15.02
N GLY A 46 11.83 2.78 -16.31
CA GLY A 46 10.67 2.10 -16.85
C GLY A 46 9.36 2.83 -16.53
N ALA A 47 8.26 2.08 -16.51
CA ALA A 47 6.93 2.60 -16.18
C ALA A 47 6.08 1.53 -15.52
N VAL A 48 5.20 1.96 -14.61
CA VAL A 48 4.21 1.11 -13.93
C VAL A 48 2.83 1.44 -14.46
N ARG A 49 2.06 0.41 -14.76
CA ARG A 49 0.63 0.48 -14.99
C ARG A 49 -0.07 -0.12 -13.77
N TYR A 50 -1.07 0.55 -13.26
CA TYR A 50 -1.79 0.11 -12.07
C TYR A 50 -3.28 0.44 -12.16
N ASP A 51 -4.11 -0.31 -11.44
CA ASP A 51 -5.50 0.04 -11.20
C ASP A 51 -5.62 0.56 -9.76
N LEU A 52 -6.34 1.66 -9.58
CA LEU A 52 -6.71 2.24 -8.30
C LEU A 52 -8.21 2.51 -8.30
N ASP A 53 -8.92 1.95 -7.33
CA ASP A 53 -10.38 2.09 -7.22
C ASP A 53 -11.11 1.93 -8.57
N ARG A 54 -10.76 0.87 -9.33
CA ARG A 54 -11.35 0.50 -10.65
C ARG A 54 -10.94 1.40 -11.83
N HIS A 55 -10.06 2.35 -11.64
CA HIS A 55 -9.54 3.17 -12.73
C HIS A 55 -8.12 2.72 -13.08
N GLN A 56 -7.90 2.45 -14.38
CA GLN A 56 -6.56 2.16 -14.87
C GLN A 56 -5.73 3.44 -14.93
N ARG A 57 -4.55 3.38 -14.37
CA ARG A 57 -3.59 4.48 -14.27
C ARG A 57 -2.22 4.04 -14.79
N GLY A 58 -1.35 4.99 -15.00
CA GLY A 58 0.05 4.74 -15.35
C GLY A 58 0.93 5.81 -14.73
N THR A 59 2.05 5.38 -14.16
CA THR A 59 3.03 6.30 -13.59
C THR A 59 4.17 6.52 -14.58
N PRO A 60 4.17 7.63 -15.34
CA PRO A 60 5.35 8.07 -16.09
C PRO A 60 6.50 8.38 -15.13
N GLY A 61 7.73 8.26 -15.62
CA GLY A 61 8.92 8.47 -14.79
C GLY A 61 9.13 9.87 -14.22
N ASP A 62 8.32 10.85 -14.58
CA ASP A 62 8.40 12.25 -14.12
C ASP A 62 7.34 12.62 -13.07
N THR A 63 6.43 11.71 -12.73
CA THR A 63 5.37 11.92 -11.74
C THR A 63 5.70 11.32 -10.38
N VAL A 64 4.99 11.79 -9.37
CA VAL A 64 4.91 11.19 -8.03
C VAL A 64 3.52 10.60 -7.87
N SER A 65 3.40 9.32 -7.55
CA SER A 65 2.10 8.72 -7.27
C SER A 65 1.87 8.61 -5.77
N LEU A 66 0.68 9.01 -5.32
CA LEU A 66 0.23 8.91 -3.94
C LEU A 66 -1.00 8.00 -3.86
N LEU A 67 -0.81 6.79 -3.36
CA LEU A 67 -1.91 5.85 -3.16
C LEU A 67 -2.40 5.93 -1.70
N PRO A 68 -3.70 6.17 -1.49
CA PRO A 68 -4.23 6.30 -0.15
C PRO A 68 -4.36 4.97 0.58
N PRO A 69 -4.39 5.00 1.94
CA PRO A 69 -4.54 3.80 2.75
C PRO A 69 -5.88 3.12 2.47
N GLN A 70 -5.87 1.79 2.56
CA GLN A 70 -7.03 0.91 2.44
C GLN A 70 -7.82 1.00 1.11
N VAL A 71 -7.28 1.67 0.11
CA VAL A 71 -7.84 1.69 -1.25
C VAL A 71 -7.17 0.59 -2.08
N PRO A 72 -7.95 -0.34 -2.65
CA PRO A 72 -7.41 -1.43 -3.44
C PRO A 72 -6.69 -0.94 -4.68
N HIS A 73 -5.52 -1.50 -4.90
CA HIS A 73 -4.71 -1.26 -6.09
C HIS A 73 -3.92 -2.51 -6.47
N ASN A 74 -3.51 -2.55 -7.72
CA ASN A 74 -2.59 -3.54 -8.26
C ASN A 74 -1.39 -2.82 -8.88
N GLY A 75 -0.56 -3.54 -9.64
CA GLY A 75 0.50 -2.90 -10.42
C GLY A 75 1.28 -3.92 -11.25
N SER A 76 1.70 -3.50 -12.43
CA SER A 76 2.53 -4.32 -13.30
C SER A 76 3.47 -3.45 -14.12
N ALA A 77 4.52 -4.06 -14.69
CA ALA A 77 5.37 -3.38 -15.65
C ALA A 77 4.54 -2.95 -16.86
N ALA A 78 4.71 -1.70 -17.27
CA ALA A 78 4.11 -1.19 -18.50
C ALA A 78 4.94 -1.54 -19.75
N THR A 79 6.22 -1.91 -19.56
CA THR A 79 7.16 -2.25 -20.61
C THR A 79 7.88 -3.58 -20.32
N PRO A 80 8.39 -4.30 -21.35
CA PRO A 80 9.15 -5.54 -21.14
C PRO A 80 10.46 -5.38 -20.34
N GLN A 81 10.99 -4.16 -20.26
CA GLN A 81 12.19 -3.86 -19.48
C GLN A 81 11.93 -3.82 -17.98
N GLY A 82 10.66 -3.81 -17.60
CA GLY A 82 10.27 -3.73 -16.20
C GLY A 82 10.29 -2.29 -15.67
N PHE A 83 10.54 -2.16 -14.36
CA PHE A 83 10.59 -0.86 -13.69
C PHE A 83 11.46 -0.90 -12.43
N ARG A 84 12.04 0.25 -12.11
CA ARG A 84 12.68 0.51 -10.82
C ARG A 84 11.89 1.58 -10.08
N LYS A 85 11.47 1.27 -8.85
CA LYS A 85 10.69 2.21 -8.03
C LYS A 85 11.27 2.36 -6.63
N ARG A 86 11.04 3.54 -6.07
CA ARG A 86 11.24 3.85 -4.65
C ARG A 86 9.92 4.24 -4.02
N VAL A 87 9.64 3.69 -2.85
CA VAL A 87 8.37 3.87 -2.14
C VAL A 87 8.63 4.27 -0.70
N LEU A 88 7.87 5.25 -0.22
CA LEU A 88 7.74 5.59 1.20
C LEU A 88 6.34 5.18 1.66
N TYR A 89 6.28 4.38 2.70
CA TYR A 89 5.04 4.13 3.42
C TYR A 89 4.99 5.10 4.60
N LEU A 90 4.01 6.02 4.56
CA LEU A 90 3.83 7.03 5.59
C LEU A 90 2.64 6.65 6.47
N ASP A 91 2.77 6.90 7.77
CA ASP A 91 1.66 6.62 8.69
C ASP A 91 0.48 7.59 8.48
N LEU A 92 -0.66 7.28 9.10
CA LEU A 92 -1.89 8.05 8.93
C LEU A 92 -1.83 9.47 9.51
N THR A 93 -0.83 9.77 10.35
CA THR A 93 -0.68 11.11 10.95
C THR A 93 -0.12 12.12 9.95
N GLN A 94 0.48 11.65 8.85
CA GLN A 94 1.12 12.51 7.85
C GLN A 94 0.11 13.23 6.96
N LEU A 95 -1.00 12.59 6.63
CA LEU A 95 -2.07 13.16 5.81
C LEU A 95 -3.43 12.76 6.39
N ASP A 96 -4.37 13.70 6.42
CA ASP A 96 -5.71 13.51 6.98
C ASP A 96 -6.54 12.52 6.16
N GLU A 97 -7.42 11.75 6.80
CA GLU A 97 -8.34 10.82 6.13
C GLU A 97 -9.24 11.50 5.09
N GLY A 98 -9.58 12.77 5.31
CA GLY A 98 -10.34 13.58 4.35
C GLY A 98 -9.66 13.74 2.99
N LEU A 99 -8.35 13.46 2.90
CA LEU A 99 -7.58 13.50 1.66
C LEU A 99 -7.58 12.19 0.87
N ILE A 100 -8.21 11.11 1.40
CA ILE A 100 -8.28 9.82 0.71
C ILE A 100 -9.04 9.94 -0.62
N GLY A 101 -10.24 10.51 -0.60
CA GLY A 101 -11.03 10.74 -1.84
C GLY A 101 -10.24 11.54 -2.88
N PRO A 102 -9.74 12.74 -2.50
CA PRO A 102 -8.84 13.51 -3.36
C PRO A 102 -7.68 12.73 -3.98
N ALA A 103 -7.01 11.89 -3.22
CA ALA A 103 -5.89 11.09 -3.71
C ALA A 103 -6.33 9.92 -4.62
N VAL A 104 -7.56 9.40 -4.47
CA VAL A 104 -8.16 8.44 -5.41
C VAL A 104 -8.45 9.09 -6.75
N ASP A 105 -9.01 10.32 -6.73
CA ASP A 105 -9.38 11.04 -7.93
C ASP A 105 -8.16 11.45 -8.76
N ASP A 106 -7.09 11.90 -8.10
CA ASP A 106 -5.86 12.37 -8.75
C ASP A 106 -4.61 11.83 -8.02
N PRO A 107 -4.29 10.54 -8.18
CA PRO A 107 -3.16 9.91 -7.50
C PRO A 107 -1.81 10.26 -8.10
N ASP A 108 -1.76 10.67 -9.37
CA ASP A 108 -0.52 10.92 -10.12
C ASP A 108 -0.25 12.42 -10.21
N LEU A 109 0.75 12.88 -9.48
CA LEU A 109 1.09 14.29 -9.34
C LEU A 109 2.25 14.65 -10.27
N PRO A 110 2.01 15.38 -11.38
CA PRO A 110 3.06 15.82 -12.31
C PRO A 110 3.79 17.03 -11.73
N ASP A 111 4.57 16.82 -10.67
CA ASP A 111 5.27 17.85 -9.92
C ASP A 111 6.78 17.53 -9.83
N PRO A 112 7.62 18.12 -10.69
CA PRO A 112 9.06 17.90 -10.68
C PRO A 112 9.75 18.34 -9.38
N ILE A 113 9.19 19.32 -8.66
CA ILE A 113 9.74 19.78 -7.38
C ILE A 113 9.46 18.73 -6.30
N LEU A 114 8.23 18.23 -6.24
CA LEU A 114 7.85 17.16 -5.32
C LEU A 114 8.69 15.92 -5.59
N ARG A 115 8.81 15.49 -6.84
CA ARG A 115 9.61 14.32 -7.23
C ARG A 115 11.06 14.44 -6.80
N ARG A 116 11.69 15.59 -7.01
CA ARG A 116 13.06 15.86 -6.55
C ARG A 116 13.17 15.78 -5.03
N ARG A 117 12.21 16.37 -4.28
CA ARG A 117 12.18 16.33 -2.81
C ARG A 117 12.03 14.91 -2.29
N VAL A 118 11.16 14.10 -2.91
CA VAL A 118 10.99 12.68 -2.57
C VAL A 118 12.30 11.92 -2.81
N GLY A 119 12.97 12.15 -3.94
CA GLY A 119 14.28 11.56 -4.22
C GLY A 119 15.34 11.92 -3.18
N GLN A 120 15.40 13.20 -2.77
CA GLN A 120 16.30 13.67 -1.72
C GLN A 120 15.98 13.10 -0.34
N LEU A 121 14.69 12.91 -0.02
CA LEU A 121 14.27 12.25 1.21
C LEU A 121 14.75 10.79 1.23
N HIS A 122 14.61 10.05 0.13
CA HIS A 122 15.14 8.69 0.04
C HIS A 122 16.65 8.62 0.28
N THR A 123 17.41 9.63 -0.16
CA THR A 123 18.86 9.71 0.11
C THR A 123 19.12 9.95 1.59
N ALA A 124 18.47 10.93 2.21
CA ALA A 124 18.65 11.22 3.63
C ALA A 124 18.20 10.04 4.54
N LEU A 125 17.17 9.27 4.13
CA LEU A 125 16.72 8.08 4.87
C LEU A 125 17.67 6.87 4.73
N ALA A 126 18.57 6.87 3.76
CA ALA A 126 19.55 5.80 3.59
C ALA A 126 20.78 6.00 4.48
N ASP A 127 21.08 7.24 4.88
CA ASP A 127 22.25 7.59 5.67
C ASP A 127 21.87 7.73 7.15
N ARG A 128 22.63 7.07 8.04
CA ARG A 128 22.44 7.20 9.48
C ARG A 128 23.02 8.54 9.97
N GLY A 129 22.27 9.23 10.82
CA GLY A 129 22.68 10.53 11.37
C GLY A 129 22.03 11.73 10.68
N ASP A 130 21.29 11.50 9.59
CA ASP A 130 20.58 12.55 8.84
C ASP A 130 19.07 12.60 9.18
N GLU A 131 18.69 12.09 10.37
CA GLU A 131 17.28 12.01 10.80
C GLU A 131 16.59 13.38 10.78
N PHE A 132 17.27 14.42 11.29
CA PHE A 132 16.73 15.78 11.30
C PHE A 132 16.51 16.35 9.88
N GLU A 133 17.44 16.06 8.96
CA GLU A 133 17.26 16.43 7.56
C GLU A 133 16.07 15.67 6.95
N ALA A 134 15.95 14.37 7.20
CA ALA A 134 14.86 13.55 6.71
C ALA A 134 13.50 14.02 7.24
N GLU A 135 13.38 14.34 8.53
CA GLU A 135 12.18 14.92 9.14
C GLU A 135 11.80 16.26 8.50
N SER A 136 12.77 17.15 8.29
CA SER A 136 12.56 18.44 7.66
C SER A 136 12.07 18.29 6.20
N ARG A 137 12.64 17.35 5.45
CA ARG A 137 12.23 17.04 4.08
C ARG A 137 10.85 16.43 4.03
N LEU A 138 10.52 15.51 4.95
CA LEU A 138 9.19 14.90 5.06
C LEU A 138 8.12 15.98 5.32
N ALA A 139 8.36 16.91 6.24
CA ALA A 139 7.44 18.01 6.53
C ALA A 139 7.13 18.86 5.27
N LEU A 140 8.16 19.17 4.47
CA LEU A 140 7.99 19.94 3.23
C LEU A 140 7.28 19.14 2.12
N ILE A 141 7.42 17.83 2.11
CA ILE A 141 6.73 16.93 1.19
C ILE A 141 5.26 16.83 1.57
N THR A 142 4.94 16.57 2.83
CA THR A 142 3.56 16.44 3.29
C THR A 142 2.77 17.74 3.13
N GLU A 143 3.39 18.89 3.38
CA GLU A 143 2.74 20.19 3.12
C GLU A 143 2.41 20.39 1.62
N ARG A 144 3.34 19.98 0.74
CA ARG A 144 3.12 20.07 -0.70
C ARG A 144 2.04 19.09 -1.19
N LEU A 145 2.01 17.87 -0.64
CA LEU A 145 0.95 16.90 -0.91
C LEU A 145 -0.43 17.44 -0.47
N ARG A 146 -0.53 18.04 0.72
CA ARG A 146 -1.77 18.69 1.17
C ARG A 146 -2.20 19.80 0.23
N THR A 147 -1.26 20.55 -0.35
CA THR A 147 -1.60 21.62 -1.31
C THR A 147 -2.20 21.03 -2.59
N HIS A 148 -1.66 19.93 -3.12
CA HIS A 148 -2.23 19.26 -4.30
C HIS A 148 -3.61 18.66 -4.04
N LEU A 149 -3.84 18.14 -2.83
CA LEU A 149 -5.06 17.42 -2.49
C LEU A 149 -6.18 18.33 -1.95
N ARG A 150 -5.95 19.63 -1.76
CA ARG A 150 -6.99 20.56 -1.29
C ARG A 150 -8.15 20.67 -2.28
N PRO A 151 -9.41 20.74 -1.80
CA PRO A 151 -10.56 21.04 -2.64
C PRO A 151 -10.34 22.35 -3.41
N GLY A 152 -10.59 22.35 -4.72
CA GLY A 152 -10.42 23.53 -5.57
C GLY A 152 -9.02 23.70 -6.16
N ALA A 153 -8.11 22.75 -6.01
CA ALA A 153 -6.86 22.70 -6.78
C ALA A 153 -7.17 22.64 -8.30
N PRO A 154 -6.41 23.33 -9.15
CA PRO A 154 -6.66 23.36 -10.60
C PRO A 154 -6.63 21.94 -11.19
N GLY A 155 -7.68 21.58 -11.94
CA GLY A 155 -7.78 20.28 -12.66
C GLY A 155 -8.70 19.25 -11.97
N ARG A 156 -9.31 19.57 -10.83
CA ARG A 156 -10.13 18.63 -10.09
C ARG A 156 -11.61 18.72 -10.44
N ILE A 157 -12.21 17.57 -10.79
CA ILE A 157 -13.67 17.44 -10.96
C ILE A 157 -14.26 17.03 -9.61
N ASP A 158 -15.22 17.79 -9.10
CA ASP A 158 -15.94 17.46 -7.85
C ASP A 158 -16.84 16.22 -8.11
N PRO A 159 -16.58 15.06 -7.48
CA PRO A 159 -17.48 13.93 -7.60
C PRO A 159 -18.71 14.21 -6.75
N GLY A 160 -19.82 14.52 -7.40
CA GLY A 160 -21.10 14.73 -6.75
C GLY A 160 -21.51 13.62 -5.76
N PRO A 161 -22.55 13.79 -4.93
CA PRO A 161 -22.86 12.90 -3.80
C PRO A 161 -23.17 11.49 -4.26
N VAL A 162 -22.29 10.54 -3.93
CA VAL A 162 -22.47 9.10 -4.20
C VAL A 162 -23.61 8.56 -3.33
N ALA A 163 -24.66 8.04 -3.96
CA ALA A 163 -25.81 7.45 -3.30
C ALA A 163 -25.39 6.36 -2.28
N ARG A 164 -25.77 6.55 -1.01
CA ARG A 164 -25.50 5.59 0.08
C ARG A 164 -26.56 4.48 0.05
N GLY A 165 -26.32 3.38 -0.69
CA GLY A 165 -27.19 2.21 -0.69
C GLY A 165 -26.89 1.26 0.49
N SER A 166 -27.89 0.43 0.87
CA SER A 166 -27.80 -0.57 1.95
C SER A 166 -26.61 -1.54 1.81
N GLY A 167 -26.23 -1.89 0.58
CA GLY A 167 -25.06 -2.75 0.31
C GLY A 167 -23.72 -2.13 0.73
N ARG A 168 -23.58 -0.80 0.68
CA ARG A 168 -22.34 -0.13 1.11
C ARG A 168 -22.15 -0.19 2.63
N ARG A 169 -23.26 -0.11 3.39
CA ARG A 169 -23.23 -0.26 4.85
C ARG A 169 -22.81 -1.67 5.24
N VAL A 170 -23.42 -2.68 4.67
CA VAL A 170 -23.04 -4.09 4.91
C VAL A 170 -21.58 -4.37 4.56
N ALA A 171 -21.07 -3.79 3.47
CA ALA A 171 -19.67 -3.90 3.10
C ALA A 171 -18.74 -3.23 4.12
N GLN A 172 -19.13 -2.06 4.64
CA GLN A 172 -18.40 -1.35 5.67
C GLN A 172 -18.39 -2.13 6.99
N ASP A 173 -19.55 -2.63 7.44
CA ASP A 173 -19.67 -3.44 8.65
C ASP A 173 -18.80 -4.72 8.54
N LEU A 174 -18.77 -5.35 7.37
CA LEU A 174 -17.89 -6.50 7.13
C LEU A 174 -16.39 -6.09 7.19
N ARG A 175 -16.01 -4.95 6.64
CA ARG A 175 -14.62 -4.47 6.71
C ARG A 175 -14.20 -4.26 8.16
N GLU A 176 -15.01 -3.61 8.96
CA GLU A 176 -14.75 -3.36 10.37
C GLU A 176 -14.62 -4.68 11.16
N LEU A 177 -15.49 -5.65 10.88
CA LEU A 177 -15.40 -6.99 11.46
C LEU A 177 -14.10 -7.71 11.08
N LEU A 178 -13.71 -7.67 9.80
CA LEU A 178 -12.47 -8.29 9.31
C LEU A 178 -11.23 -7.64 9.92
N ASP A 179 -11.23 -6.33 10.11
CA ASP A 179 -10.14 -5.61 10.76
C ASP A 179 -10.06 -5.94 12.26
N ALA A 180 -11.19 -5.96 12.95
CA ALA A 180 -11.27 -6.34 14.38
C ALA A 180 -10.84 -7.80 14.63
N ARG A 181 -11.03 -8.68 13.65
CA ARG A 181 -10.75 -10.12 13.72
C ARG A 181 -9.62 -10.55 12.79
N LEU A 182 -8.67 -9.65 12.49
CA LEU A 182 -7.64 -9.87 11.48
C LEU A 182 -6.79 -11.14 11.75
N LEU A 183 -6.50 -11.42 13.00
CA LEU A 183 -5.68 -12.57 13.43
C LEU A 183 -6.51 -13.83 13.70
N ASP A 184 -7.81 -13.69 13.79
CA ASP A 184 -8.71 -14.80 14.06
C ASP A 184 -8.95 -15.62 12.78
N ALA A 185 -9.25 -16.90 12.95
CA ALA A 185 -9.69 -17.78 11.86
C ALA A 185 -11.19 -17.58 11.56
N LEU A 186 -11.60 -16.30 11.34
CA LEU A 186 -12.99 -15.99 11.05
C LEU A 186 -13.41 -16.59 9.71
N THR A 187 -14.47 -17.43 9.72
CA THR A 187 -15.07 -17.96 8.49
C THR A 187 -16.10 -17.01 7.92
N LEU A 188 -16.40 -17.17 6.63
CA LEU A 188 -17.43 -16.36 5.97
C LEU A 188 -18.82 -16.58 6.58
N ASP A 189 -19.13 -17.83 7.02
CA ASP A 189 -20.39 -18.16 7.68
C ASP A 189 -20.51 -17.49 9.04
N GLN A 190 -19.44 -17.50 9.84
CA GLN A 190 -19.40 -16.76 11.11
C GLN A 190 -19.58 -15.24 10.91
N ALA A 191 -18.97 -14.68 9.87
CA ALA A 191 -19.18 -13.27 9.54
C ALA A 191 -20.62 -12.99 9.11
N ALA A 192 -21.24 -13.93 8.38
CA ALA A 192 -22.62 -13.86 7.93
C ALA A 192 -23.60 -13.90 9.12
N ASP A 193 -23.36 -14.79 10.07
CA ASP A 193 -24.15 -14.87 11.31
C ASP A 193 -24.05 -13.59 12.15
N LEU A 194 -22.84 -13.05 12.33
CA LEU A 194 -22.59 -11.84 13.10
C LEU A 194 -23.23 -10.59 12.47
N LEU A 195 -23.25 -10.53 11.15
CA LEU A 195 -23.80 -9.39 10.41
C LEU A 195 -25.25 -9.60 9.95
N HIS A 196 -25.88 -10.71 10.35
CA HIS A 196 -27.25 -11.10 9.96
C HIS A 196 -27.48 -10.98 8.44
N ALA A 197 -26.50 -11.45 7.64
CA ALA A 197 -26.50 -11.33 6.19
C ALA A 197 -26.10 -12.65 5.52
N HIS A 198 -26.59 -12.90 4.32
CA HIS A 198 -26.21 -14.11 3.58
C HIS A 198 -24.74 -14.04 3.13
N PRO A 199 -23.93 -15.13 3.24
CA PRO A 199 -22.51 -15.13 2.86
C PRO A 199 -22.23 -14.58 1.46
N THR A 200 -23.01 -15.01 0.47
CA THR A 200 -22.88 -14.52 -0.92
C THR A 200 -23.15 -13.02 -1.04
N HIS A 201 -24.10 -12.49 -0.26
CA HIS A 201 -24.39 -11.06 -0.22
C HIS A 201 -23.22 -10.28 0.34
N LEU A 202 -22.60 -10.75 1.43
CA LEU A 202 -21.39 -10.14 2.01
C LEU A 202 -20.26 -10.04 0.99
N VAL A 203 -19.93 -11.14 0.30
CA VAL A 203 -18.87 -11.16 -0.72
C VAL A 203 -19.17 -10.19 -1.86
N ARG A 204 -20.41 -10.20 -2.38
CA ARG A 204 -20.81 -9.30 -3.48
C ARG A 204 -20.79 -7.83 -3.06
N ALA A 205 -21.38 -7.52 -1.90
CA ALA A 205 -21.42 -6.16 -1.38
C ALA A 205 -20.01 -5.61 -1.13
N PHE A 206 -19.14 -6.41 -0.50
CA PHE A 206 -17.75 -6.05 -0.23
C PHE A 206 -16.96 -5.82 -1.52
N SER A 207 -17.01 -6.78 -2.45
CA SER A 207 -16.30 -6.64 -3.73
C SER A 207 -16.86 -5.51 -4.58
N ALA A 208 -18.17 -5.26 -4.50
CA ALA A 208 -18.82 -4.14 -5.15
C ALA A 208 -18.42 -2.79 -4.53
N ALA A 209 -18.27 -2.70 -3.21
CA ALA A 209 -17.91 -1.48 -2.51
C ALA A 209 -16.41 -1.16 -2.59
N PHE A 210 -15.55 -2.17 -2.44
CA PHE A 210 -14.11 -2.00 -2.27
C PHE A 210 -13.26 -2.50 -3.44
N GLY A 211 -13.84 -3.08 -4.49
CA GLY A 211 -13.07 -3.55 -5.66
C GLY A 211 -12.14 -4.75 -5.41
N ILE A 212 -12.19 -5.35 -4.22
CA ILE A 212 -11.36 -6.48 -3.78
C ILE A 212 -12.22 -7.51 -3.05
N ALA A 213 -11.90 -8.80 -3.17
CA ALA A 213 -12.62 -9.82 -2.42
C ALA A 213 -12.24 -9.82 -0.92
N PRO A 214 -13.16 -10.19 0.01
CA PRO A 214 -12.88 -10.17 1.45
C PRO A 214 -11.61 -10.93 1.86
N HIS A 215 -11.40 -12.13 1.29
CA HIS A 215 -10.21 -12.94 1.60
C HIS A 215 -8.90 -12.31 1.10
N GLN A 216 -8.93 -11.60 -0.03
CA GLN A 216 -7.76 -10.87 -0.56
C GLN A 216 -7.46 -9.66 0.33
N TYR A 217 -8.49 -8.97 0.81
CA TYR A 217 -8.37 -7.89 1.77
C TYR A 217 -7.66 -8.37 3.05
N VAL A 218 -8.17 -9.42 3.71
CA VAL A 218 -7.55 -10.01 4.92
C VAL A 218 -6.11 -10.43 4.66
N THR A 219 -5.84 -11.08 3.53
CA THR A 219 -4.49 -11.52 3.15
C THR A 219 -3.54 -10.32 3.03
N SER A 220 -3.97 -9.23 2.39
CA SER A 220 -3.15 -8.01 2.25
C SER A 220 -2.81 -7.40 3.61
N ARG A 221 -3.81 -7.27 4.49
CA ARG A 221 -3.64 -6.74 5.85
C ARG A 221 -2.66 -7.59 6.69
N ARG A 222 -2.75 -8.92 6.58
CA ARG A 222 -1.81 -9.86 7.23
C ARG A 222 -0.41 -9.75 6.66
N VAL A 223 -0.26 -9.53 5.35
CA VAL A 223 1.05 -9.31 4.71
C VAL A 223 1.65 -7.99 5.20
N ASP A 224 0.87 -6.92 5.32
CA ASP A 224 1.37 -5.64 5.86
C ASP A 224 1.81 -5.78 7.33
N LEU A 225 1.07 -6.51 8.14
CA LEU A 225 1.50 -6.82 9.51
C LEU A 225 2.81 -7.64 9.51
N ALA A 226 2.91 -8.65 8.64
CA ALA A 226 4.13 -9.45 8.50
C ALA A 226 5.34 -8.61 8.09
N ARG A 227 5.18 -7.63 7.18
CA ARG A 227 6.24 -6.68 6.80
C ARG A 227 6.76 -5.93 8.01
N ARG A 228 5.86 -5.33 8.83
CA ARG A 228 6.23 -4.61 10.06
C ARG A 228 7.02 -5.49 11.03
N LEU A 229 6.53 -6.71 11.29
CA LEU A 229 7.19 -7.65 12.19
C LEU A 229 8.56 -8.12 11.69
N LEU A 230 8.73 -8.30 10.38
CA LEU A 230 10.01 -8.62 9.76
C LEU A 230 11.01 -7.47 9.87
N LEU A 231 10.56 -6.23 9.69
CA LEU A 231 11.37 -5.01 9.87
C LEU A 231 11.76 -4.80 11.34
N ASP A 232 10.92 -5.22 12.29
CA ASP A 232 11.23 -5.26 13.72
C ASP A 232 12.23 -6.38 14.08
N GLY A 233 12.72 -7.14 13.07
CA GLY A 233 13.74 -8.16 13.24
C GLY A 233 13.24 -9.53 13.67
N ARG A 234 11.92 -9.75 13.74
CA ARG A 234 11.36 -11.06 14.12
C ARG A 234 11.62 -12.11 13.05
N PRO A 235 11.93 -13.36 13.44
CA PRO A 235 12.20 -14.43 12.48
C PRO A 235 10.92 -14.80 11.69
N PRO A 236 11.05 -15.17 10.39
CA PRO A 236 9.89 -15.45 9.53
C PRO A 236 8.95 -16.56 10.04
N GLY A 237 9.47 -17.54 10.77
CA GLY A 237 8.66 -18.60 11.38
C GLY A 237 7.69 -18.07 12.45
N GLU A 238 8.17 -17.17 13.32
CA GLU A 238 7.34 -16.54 14.34
C GLU A 238 6.37 -15.53 13.72
N VAL A 239 6.82 -14.81 12.69
CA VAL A 239 5.99 -13.83 11.97
C VAL A 239 4.78 -14.50 11.32
N ALA A 240 4.93 -15.72 10.81
CA ALA A 240 3.82 -16.45 10.20
C ALA A 240 2.61 -16.54 11.17
N THR A 241 2.82 -17.06 12.34
CA THR A 241 1.76 -17.19 13.36
C THR A 241 1.29 -15.83 13.88
N ALA A 242 2.23 -14.92 14.17
CA ALA A 242 1.89 -13.59 14.70
C ALA A 242 1.11 -12.72 13.72
N ALA A 243 1.23 -12.97 12.41
CA ALA A 243 0.48 -12.27 11.38
C ALA A 243 -0.78 -13.05 10.90
N GLY A 244 -1.17 -14.12 11.59
CA GLY A 244 -2.39 -14.88 11.30
C GLY A 244 -2.29 -15.82 10.12
N PHE A 245 -1.08 -16.22 9.68
CA PHE A 245 -0.89 -17.28 8.70
C PHE A 245 -0.81 -18.65 9.39
N TYR A 246 -1.27 -19.67 8.69
CA TYR A 246 -1.27 -21.03 9.22
C TYR A 246 0.16 -21.53 9.54
N ASP A 247 1.10 -21.29 8.63
CA ASP A 247 2.52 -21.66 8.77
C ASP A 247 3.42 -20.72 7.94
N GLN A 248 4.73 -20.94 8.03
CA GLN A 248 5.73 -20.17 7.28
C GLN A 248 5.61 -20.37 5.75
N ALA A 249 5.20 -21.54 5.27
CA ALA A 249 5.03 -21.79 3.84
C ALA A 249 3.84 -21.01 3.29
N HIS A 250 2.73 -20.95 4.05
CA HIS A 250 1.57 -20.14 3.75
C HIS A 250 1.91 -18.66 3.71
N LEU A 251 2.62 -18.13 4.73
CA LEU A 251 3.15 -16.77 4.71
C LEU A 251 4.02 -16.55 3.46
N THR A 252 4.99 -17.41 3.19
CA THR A 252 5.95 -17.23 2.09
C THR A 252 5.25 -17.13 0.74
N ARG A 253 4.24 -17.96 0.50
CA ARG A 253 3.47 -17.93 -0.75
C ARG A 253 2.75 -16.62 -0.95
N HIS A 254 2.03 -16.14 0.08
CA HIS A 254 1.26 -14.90 -0.02
C HIS A 254 2.15 -13.66 -0.02
N PHE A 255 3.17 -13.64 0.82
CA PHE A 255 4.15 -12.57 0.89
C PHE A 255 4.89 -12.38 -0.45
N LYS A 256 5.39 -13.48 -1.04
CA LYS A 256 6.04 -13.42 -2.36
C LYS A 256 5.08 -12.89 -3.45
N ARG A 257 3.81 -13.28 -3.39
CA ARG A 257 2.80 -12.82 -4.35
C ARG A 257 2.53 -11.32 -4.21
N VAL A 258 2.44 -10.79 -2.99
CA VAL A 258 2.08 -9.38 -2.72
C VAL A 258 3.31 -8.47 -2.75
N VAL A 259 4.47 -8.89 -2.22
CA VAL A 259 5.66 -8.06 -2.06
C VAL A 259 6.71 -8.29 -3.17
N GLY A 260 6.62 -9.42 -3.87
CA GLY A 260 7.60 -9.79 -4.90
C GLY A 260 8.89 -10.40 -4.36
N SER A 261 9.01 -10.60 -3.03
CA SER A 261 10.19 -11.17 -2.37
C SER A 261 9.77 -12.19 -1.32
N THR A 262 10.67 -13.06 -0.89
CA THR A 262 10.39 -13.96 0.25
C THR A 262 10.55 -13.21 1.58
N PRO A 263 9.82 -13.62 2.65
CA PRO A 263 9.98 -13.02 3.99
C PRO A 263 11.42 -13.02 4.48
N ALA A 264 12.16 -14.10 4.26
CA ALA A 264 13.55 -14.21 4.69
C ALA A 264 14.50 -13.27 3.93
N ARG A 265 14.27 -13.06 2.61
CA ARG A 265 15.05 -12.09 1.82
C ARG A 265 14.72 -10.67 2.23
N TYR A 266 13.43 -10.39 2.44
CA TYR A 266 12.94 -9.10 2.90
C TYR A 266 13.54 -8.70 4.26
N ALA A 267 13.52 -9.62 5.25
CA ALA A 267 14.11 -9.40 6.57
C ALA A 267 15.64 -9.19 6.54
N ARG A 268 16.36 -9.84 5.61
CA ARG A 268 17.81 -9.61 5.44
C ARG A 268 18.11 -8.24 4.86
N ALA A 269 17.33 -7.81 3.86
CA ALA A 269 17.50 -6.49 3.24
C ALA A 269 17.22 -5.34 4.22
N ALA A 270 16.49 -5.59 5.30
CA ALA A 270 16.19 -4.62 6.35
C ALA A 270 17.33 -4.43 7.38
N ARG A 271 18.29 -5.37 7.43
CA ARG A 271 19.40 -5.39 8.41
C ARG A 271 20.74 -4.87 7.85
N GLY A 272 20.81 -4.69 6.55
CA GLY A 272 22.00 -4.16 5.84
C GLY A 272 21.87 -2.69 5.57
#